data_507804f4f9d96a993b23299d12e2328b
#
_entry.id   507804f4f9d96a993b23299d12e2328b
#
_cell.length_a   1.000
_cell.length_b   1.000
_cell.length_c   1.000
_cell.angle_alpha   90.00
_cell.angle_beta   90.00
_cell.angle_gamma   90.00
#
_symmetry.space_group_name_H-M   'P 1'
#
loop_
_entity.id
_entity.type
_entity.pdbx_description
1 polymer ?
#
loop_
_entity_poly.entity_id
_entity_poly.type
_entity_poly.pdbx_seq_one_letter_code
_entity_poly.pdbx_strand_id
1 'polypeptide(L)'
;MKEKIKKRSNNFRILYWYECKKIFGKKLVWFSLLAGLLILGIGLLAPLFGGYYIDGKYMGTTYEMYLADRDYARELSGREIDQTLLEETMAAYKSIPYTPEIHYTATEEYQKIARPYSEIFNFVRQTSGMQTSELILSWQPDANDLYAKRQIWLMSLWEDLGLSEGEIDFWRAREEQIETPYVYE
;
A
#
# COMPACT_ATOMS: atom_id res chain seq x y z
N MET A 1 51.14 22.36 -4.11
CA MET A 1 50.07 22.09 -3.12
C MET A 1 49.15 20.91 -3.50
N LYS A 2 48.78 20.74 -4.76
CA LYS A 2 47.92 19.62 -5.25
C LYS A 2 48.52 18.21 -5.11
N GLU A 3 49.85 18.06 -5.27
CA GLU A 3 50.52 16.74 -5.13
C GLU A 3 50.56 16.20 -3.70
N LYS A 4 50.71 17.07 -2.69
CA LYS A 4 50.67 16.66 -1.27
C LYS A 4 49.28 16.17 -0.84
N ILE A 5 48.23 16.73 -1.43
CA ILE A 5 46.83 16.34 -1.12
C ILE A 5 46.51 14.95 -1.73
N LYS A 6 46.98 14.66 -2.95
CA LYS A 6 46.79 13.40 -3.64
C LYS A 6 47.50 12.24 -2.93
N LYS A 7 48.71 12.48 -2.41
CA LYS A 7 49.46 11.48 -1.64
C LYS A 7 48.84 11.16 -0.27
N ARG A 8 48.21 12.14 0.37
CA ARG A 8 47.52 11.98 1.65
C ARG A 8 46.21 11.15 1.50
N SER A 9 45.48 11.34 0.41
CA SER A 9 44.26 10.57 0.08
C SER A 9 44.56 9.09 -0.19
N ASN A 10 45.67 8.77 -0.88
CA ASN A 10 46.06 7.39 -1.14
C ASN A 10 46.45 6.62 0.15
N ASN A 11 47.17 7.30 1.07
CA ASN A 11 47.55 6.68 2.34
C ASN A 11 46.34 6.36 3.21
N PHE A 12 45.27 7.22 3.20
CA PHE A 12 44.04 6.96 3.92
C PHE A 12 43.28 5.72 3.36
N ARG A 13 43.23 5.61 2.03
CA ARG A 13 42.64 4.41 1.38
C ARG A 13 43.35 3.12 1.71
N ILE A 14 44.68 3.14 1.75
CA ILE A 14 45.51 2.00 2.07
C ILE A 14 45.29 1.60 3.54
N LEU A 15 45.31 2.58 4.46
CA LEU A 15 45.08 2.35 5.89
C LEU A 15 43.67 1.79 6.14
N TYR A 16 42.66 2.40 5.53
CA TYR A 16 41.26 1.94 5.62
C TYR A 16 41.11 0.49 5.14
N TRP A 17 41.67 0.17 3.99
CA TRP A 17 41.64 -1.18 3.45
C TRP A 17 42.34 -2.21 4.35
N TYR A 18 43.46 -1.81 4.94
CA TYR A 18 44.20 -2.65 5.87
C TYR A 18 43.40 -2.95 7.16
N GLU A 19 42.76 -1.92 7.73
CA GLU A 19 41.91 -2.09 8.90
C GLU A 19 40.66 -2.91 8.59
N CYS A 20 40.02 -2.71 7.45
CA CYS A 20 38.93 -3.57 6.99
C CYS A 20 39.37 -5.03 6.87
N LYS A 21 40.51 -5.30 6.24
CA LYS A 21 41.04 -6.66 6.10
C LYS A 21 41.33 -7.31 7.47
N LYS A 22 41.84 -6.55 8.43
CA LYS A 22 42.11 -7.00 9.79
C LYS A 22 40.82 -7.35 10.55
N ILE A 23 39.77 -6.55 10.37
CA ILE A 23 38.44 -6.79 10.98
C ILE A 23 37.76 -8.00 10.34
N PHE A 24 37.64 -8.00 9.02
CA PHE A 24 36.97 -9.08 8.27
C PHE A 24 37.76 -10.39 8.20
N GLY A 25 39.05 -10.38 8.56
CA GLY A 25 39.86 -11.59 8.73
C GLY A 25 39.51 -12.39 10.00
N LYS A 26 38.74 -11.83 10.94
CA LYS A 26 38.35 -12.51 12.17
C LYS A 26 37.08 -13.33 11.98
N LYS A 27 37.15 -14.63 12.24
CA LYS A 27 35.98 -15.54 12.17
C LYS A 27 34.80 -15.03 13.02
N LEU A 28 35.08 -14.45 14.19
CA LEU A 28 34.05 -13.90 15.08
C LEU A 28 33.20 -12.84 14.42
N VAL A 29 33.79 -11.98 13.57
CA VAL A 29 33.08 -10.93 12.84
C VAL A 29 32.05 -11.54 11.89
N TRP A 30 32.44 -12.59 11.18
CA TRP A 30 31.54 -13.30 10.27
C TRP A 30 30.40 -14.01 11.00
N PHE A 31 30.70 -14.62 12.17
CA PHE A 31 29.66 -15.21 13.01
C PHE A 31 28.66 -14.16 13.51
N SER A 32 29.15 -13.00 13.96
CA SER A 32 28.28 -11.91 14.40
C SER A 32 27.42 -11.33 13.28
N LEU A 33 28.01 -11.19 12.08
CA LEU A 33 27.29 -10.73 10.88
C LEU A 33 26.21 -11.76 10.46
N LEU A 34 26.55 -13.04 10.46
CA LEU A 34 25.60 -14.10 10.12
C LEU A 34 24.46 -14.17 11.14
N ALA A 35 24.77 -14.11 12.44
CA ALA A 35 23.78 -14.09 13.50
C ALA A 35 22.86 -12.86 13.38
N GLY A 36 23.43 -11.69 13.12
CA GLY A 36 22.66 -10.45 12.89
C GLY A 36 21.73 -10.57 11.67
N LEU A 37 22.20 -11.12 10.56
CA LEU A 37 21.39 -11.36 9.37
C LEU A 37 20.28 -12.38 9.62
N LEU A 38 20.53 -13.43 10.39
CA LEU A 38 19.51 -14.40 10.78
C LEU A 38 18.42 -13.77 11.64
N ILE A 39 18.80 -12.99 12.66
CA ILE A 39 17.84 -12.29 13.54
C ILE A 39 17.01 -11.30 12.72
N LEU A 40 17.64 -10.52 11.87
CA LEU A 40 16.95 -9.60 10.95
C LEU A 40 16.01 -10.35 9.99
N GLY A 41 16.47 -11.46 9.40
CA GLY A 41 15.66 -12.29 8.51
C GLY A 41 14.43 -12.86 9.22
N ILE A 42 14.61 -13.39 10.43
CA ILE A 42 13.49 -13.89 11.23
C ILE A 42 12.53 -12.74 11.59
N GLY A 43 13.06 -11.59 12.03
CA GLY A 43 12.24 -10.44 12.41
C GLY A 43 11.41 -9.87 11.24
N LEU A 44 11.96 -9.89 10.03
CA LEU A 44 11.26 -9.43 8.82
C LEU A 44 10.26 -10.46 8.27
N LEU A 45 10.56 -11.75 8.39
CA LEU A 45 9.73 -12.81 7.81
C LEU A 45 8.67 -13.35 8.79
N ALA A 46 8.93 -13.31 10.10
CA ALA A 46 7.99 -13.83 11.10
C ALA A 46 6.56 -13.23 10.99
N PRO A 47 6.37 -11.92 10.75
CA PRO A 47 5.03 -11.35 10.56
C PRO A 47 4.27 -11.93 9.36
N LEU A 48 4.98 -12.35 8.29
CA LEU A 48 4.35 -12.94 7.11
C LEU A 48 3.76 -14.33 7.39
N PHE A 49 4.37 -15.08 8.30
CA PHE A 49 3.91 -16.41 8.71
C PHE A 49 3.01 -16.39 9.94
N GLY A 50 2.77 -15.19 10.50
CA GLY A 50 1.81 -14.99 11.58
C GLY A 50 0.38 -15.30 11.13
N GLY A 51 -0.46 -15.78 12.06
CA GLY A 51 -1.88 -15.98 11.80
C GLY A 51 -2.59 -14.63 11.66
N TYR A 52 -3.42 -14.51 10.64
CA TYR A 52 -4.29 -13.37 10.44
C TYR A 52 -5.67 -13.70 11.02
N TYR A 53 -6.15 -12.86 11.92
CA TYR A 53 -7.42 -13.06 12.63
C TYR A 53 -8.31 -11.85 12.44
N ILE A 54 -9.59 -12.11 12.16
CA ILE A 54 -10.64 -11.10 12.18
C ILE A 54 -11.67 -11.55 13.19
N ASP A 55 -11.95 -10.74 14.18
CA ASP A 55 -12.92 -11.02 15.25
C ASP A 55 -12.69 -12.39 15.92
N GLY A 56 -11.42 -12.74 16.15
CA GLY A 56 -11.02 -14.01 16.75
C GLY A 56 -11.07 -15.24 15.82
N LYS A 57 -11.59 -15.10 14.60
CA LYS A 57 -11.63 -16.16 13.59
C LYS A 57 -10.32 -16.17 12.80
N TYR A 58 -9.68 -17.33 12.71
CA TYR A 58 -8.49 -17.51 11.89
C TYR A 58 -8.84 -17.47 10.39
N MET A 59 -8.20 -16.58 9.65
CA MET A 59 -8.44 -16.35 8.22
C MET A 59 -7.35 -16.92 7.32
N GLY A 60 -6.24 -17.38 7.90
CA GLY A 60 -5.04 -17.83 7.18
C GLY A 60 -3.78 -17.16 7.73
N THR A 61 -2.66 -17.38 7.07
CA THR A 61 -1.44 -16.61 7.35
C THR A 61 -1.50 -15.24 6.66
N THR A 62 -0.77 -14.26 7.18
CA THR A 62 -0.63 -12.95 6.52
C THR A 62 -0.11 -13.09 5.09
N TYR A 63 0.78 -14.06 4.86
CA TYR A 63 1.31 -14.35 3.52
C TYR A 63 0.24 -14.88 2.56
N GLU A 64 -0.61 -15.81 3.00
CA GLU A 64 -1.73 -16.32 2.20
C GLU A 64 -2.72 -15.21 1.85
N MET A 65 -3.01 -14.33 2.81
CA MET A 65 -3.88 -13.19 2.59
C MET A 65 -3.27 -12.22 1.55
N TYR A 66 -1.97 -11.94 1.64
CA TYR A 66 -1.26 -11.11 0.67
C TYR A 66 -1.27 -11.73 -0.75
N LEU A 67 -1.08 -13.06 -0.86
CA LEU A 67 -1.16 -13.74 -2.16
C LEU A 67 -2.55 -13.64 -2.77
N ALA A 68 -3.60 -13.82 -1.96
CA ALA A 68 -4.98 -13.67 -2.42
C ALA A 68 -5.25 -12.25 -2.94
N ASP A 69 -4.86 -11.22 -2.19
CA ASP A 69 -5.05 -9.82 -2.60
C ASP A 69 -4.27 -9.49 -3.89
N ARG A 70 -3.05 -10.03 -4.04
CA ARG A 70 -2.27 -9.88 -5.27
C ARG A 70 -2.96 -10.54 -6.47
N ASP A 71 -3.55 -11.71 -6.28
CA ASP A 71 -4.22 -12.43 -7.36
C ASP A 71 -5.53 -11.70 -7.74
N TYR A 72 -6.30 -11.15 -6.79
CA TYR A 72 -7.43 -10.27 -7.06
C TYR A 72 -7.02 -8.99 -7.81
N ALA A 73 -5.93 -8.35 -7.39
CA ALA A 73 -5.42 -7.19 -8.10
C ALA A 73 -5.06 -7.50 -9.56
N ARG A 74 -4.53 -8.69 -9.84
CA ARG A 74 -4.24 -9.14 -11.21
C ARG A 74 -5.47 -9.36 -12.06
N GLU A 75 -6.56 -9.86 -11.48
CA GLU A 75 -7.83 -10.08 -12.20
C GLU A 75 -8.48 -8.74 -12.59
N LEU A 76 -8.27 -7.70 -11.79
CA LEU A 76 -8.80 -6.36 -12.06
C LEU A 76 -7.83 -5.48 -12.87
N SER A 77 -6.54 -5.84 -12.93
CA SER A 77 -5.51 -5.04 -13.59
C SER A 77 -5.84 -4.77 -15.05
N GLY A 78 -5.69 -3.52 -15.45
CA GLY A 78 -6.02 -3.04 -16.78
C GLY A 78 -7.49 -2.68 -17.00
N ARG A 79 -8.37 -2.90 -16.02
CA ARG A 79 -9.77 -2.42 -16.09
C ARG A 79 -9.85 -0.94 -15.74
N GLU A 80 -10.69 -0.23 -16.44
CA GLU A 80 -11.03 1.15 -16.10
C GLU A 80 -11.98 1.17 -14.89
N ILE A 81 -11.75 2.13 -13.98
CA ILE A 81 -12.67 2.37 -12.86
C ILE A 81 -13.84 3.20 -13.38
N ASP A 82 -14.60 2.60 -14.26
CA ASP A 82 -15.76 3.16 -14.91
C ASP A 82 -17.07 2.86 -14.15
N GLN A 83 -18.17 3.29 -14.72
CA GLN A 83 -19.50 3.04 -14.16
C GLN A 83 -19.76 1.55 -13.93
N THR A 84 -19.32 0.69 -14.85
CA THR A 84 -19.55 -0.75 -14.80
C THR A 84 -18.81 -1.37 -13.62
N LEU A 85 -17.52 -1.04 -13.43
CA LEU A 85 -16.71 -1.57 -12.35
C LEU A 85 -17.20 -1.07 -10.98
N LEU A 86 -17.69 0.18 -10.90
CA LEU A 86 -18.31 0.72 -9.68
C LEU A 86 -19.62 -0.01 -9.34
N GLU A 87 -20.46 -0.33 -10.32
CA GLU A 87 -21.70 -1.10 -10.13
C GLU A 87 -21.41 -2.54 -9.69
N GLU A 88 -20.42 -3.21 -10.30
CA GLU A 88 -19.96 -4.54 -9.88
C GLU A 88 -19.46 -4.52 -8.43
N THR A 89 -18.64 -3.54 -8.09
CA THR A 89 -18.12 -3.36 -6.73
C THR A 89 -19.25 -3.21 -5.74
N MET A 90 -20.21 -2.33 -6.02
CA MET A 90 -21.32 -2.09 -5.10
C MET A 90 -22.28 -3.28 -5.03
N ALA A 91 -22.51 -3.98 -6.14
CA ALA A 91 -23.31 -5.22 -6.14
C ALA A 91 -22.66 -6.30 -5.26
N ALA A 92 -21.34 -6.47 -5.34
CA ALA A 92 -20.58 -7.38 -4.49
C ALA A 92 -20.75 -7.05 -3.00
N TYR A 93 -20.59 -5.79 -2.62
CA TYR A 93 -20.74 -5.34 -1.22
C TYR A 93 -22.19 -5.39 -0.72
N LYS A 94 -23.18 -5.07 -1.55
CA LYS A 94 -24.61 -5.16 -1.18
C LYS A 94 -25.11 -6.59 -1.06
N SER A 95 -24.43 -7.56 -1.66
CA SER A 95 -24.79 -8.99 -1.55
C SER A 95 -24.39 -9.62 -0.21
N ILE A 96 -23.54 -8.93 0.57
CA ILE A 96 -23.07 -9.42 1.86
C ILE A 96 -24.07 -9.03 2.96
N PRO A 97 -24.37 -9.94 3.91
CA PRO A 97 -25.16 -9.59 5.09
C PRO A 97 -24.41 -8.53 5.91
N TYR A 98 -24.85 -7.30 5.83
CA TYR A 98 -24.27 -6.19 6.59
C TYR A 98 -25.17 -5.87 7.77
N THR A 99 -24.67 -6.11 8.97
CA THR A 99 -25.26 -5.58 10.21
C THR A 99 -24.17 -4.88 11.02
N PRO A 100 -24.49 -3.80 11.76
CA PRO A 100 -23.49 -3.10 12.56
C PRO A 100 -22.76 -3.95 13.61
N GLU A 101 -23.40 -5.04 14.05
CA GLU A 101 -22.88 -5.94 15.07
C GLU A 101 -21.96 -7.04 14.51
N ILE A 102 -21.99 -7.27 13.20
CA ILE A 102 -21.18 -8.32 12.57
C ILE A 102 -20.01 -7.66 11.85
N HIS A 103 -18.80 -8.06 12.20
CA HIS A 103 -17.61 -7.75 11.40
C HIS A 103 -17.72 -8.49 10.05
N TYR A 104 -18.43 -7.87 9.09
CA TYR A 104 -18.71 -8.43 7.77
C TYR A 104 -17.47 -8.95 7.06
N THR A 105 -16.29 -8.34 7.33
CA THR A 105 -15.00 -8.76 6.79
C THR A 105 -14.55 -10.15 7.24
N ALA A 106 -15.11 -10.69 8.33
CA ALA A 106 -14.85 -12.04 8.82
C ALA A 106 -15.77 -13.11 8.19
N THR A 107 -16.71 -12.72 7.36
CA THR A 107 -17.64 -13.64 6.69
C THR A 107 -17.00 -14.29 5.47
N GLU A 108 -17.44 -15.51 5.12
CA GLU A 108 -16.97 -16.18 3.90
C GLU A 108 -17.46 -15.48 2.64
N GLU A 109 -18.63 -14.91 2.69
CA GLU A 109 -19.24 -14.13 1.62
C GLU A 109 -18.37 -12.93 1.28
N TYR A 110 -17.92 -12.16 2.30
CA TYR A 110 -16.99 -11.06 2.08
C TYR A 110 -15.71 -11.56 1.42
N GLN A 111 -15.07 -12.58 1.97
CA GLN A 111 -13.79 -13.08 1.48
C GLN A 111 -13.84 -13.55 0.02
N LYS A 112 -14.98 -14.09 -0.42
CA LYS A 112 -15.14 -14.64 -1.76
C LYS A 112 -15.68 -13.63 -2.76
N ILE A 113 -16.58 -12.73 -2.33
CA ILE A 113 -17.38 -11.90 -3.24
C ILE A 113 -16.92 -10.45 -3.25
N ALA A 114 -16.74 -9.83 -2.08
CA ALA A 114 -16.46 -8.40 -1.99
C ALA A 114 -14.98 -8.04 -1.84
N ARG A 115 -14.20 -8.92 -1.20
CA ARG A 115 -12.77 -8.69 -1.00
C ARG A 115 -11.99 -8.42 -2.30
N PRO A 116 -12.27 -9.10 -3.43
CA PRO A 116 -11.64 -8.76 -4.72
C PRO A 116 -11.76 -7.28 -5.11
N TYR A 117 -12.84 -6.63 -4.71
CA TYR A 117 -13.12 -5.22 -5.01
C TYR A 117 -12.74 -4.26 -3.88
N SER A 118 -12.04 -4.73 -2.84
CA SER A 118 -11.78 -3.94 -1.62
C SER A 118 -11.03 -2.63 -1.89
N GLU A 119 -10.08 -2.63 -2.81
CA GLU A 119 -9.32 -1.42 -3.16
C GLU A 119 -10.21 -0.39 -3.86
N ILE A 120 -11.06 -0.84 -4.80
CA ILE A 120 -12.01 0.03 -5.48
C ILE A 120 -13.04 0.59 -4.50
N PHE A 121 -13.55 -0.26 -3.60
CA PHE A 121 -14.45 0.19 -2.53
C PHE A 121 -13.79 1.22 -1.61
N ASN A 122 -12.53 1.02 -1.24
CA ASN A 122 -11.76 1.99 -0.45
C ASN A 122 -11.54 3.30 -1.21
N PHE A 123 -11.25 3.24 -2.51
CA PHE A 123 -11.16 4.43 -3.35
C PHE A 123 -12.47 5.22 -3.34
N VAL A 124 -13.62 4.56 -3.53
CA VAL A 124 -14.94 5.20 -3.46
C VAL A 124 -15.19 5.81 -2.08
N ARG A 125 -14.90 5.07 -1.01
CA ARG A 125 -15.08 5.52 0.37
C ARG A 125 -14.25 6.76 0.71
N GLN A 126 -12.99 6.77 0.33
CA GLN A 126 -12.09 7.91 0.56
C GLN A 126 -12.54 9.14 -0.22
N THR A 127 -12.87 8.93 -1.49
CA THR A 127 -13.27 10.01 -2.41
C THR A 127 -14.61 10.62 -2.04
N SER A 128 -15.59 9.79 -1.65
CA SER A 128 -16.93 10.26 -1.28
C SER A 128 -17.01 10.83 0.14
N GLY A 129 -16.05 10.52 1.01
CA GLY A 129 -16.09 10.85 2.44
C GLY A 129 -17.17 10.13 3.24
N MET A 130 -17.87 9.16 2.62
CA MET A 130 -18.97 8.42 3.25
C MET A 130 -18.44 7.33 4.17
N GLN A 131 -19.23 7.01 5.21
CA GLN A 131 -18.95 5.85 6.05
C GLN A 131 -19.29 4.55 5.31
N THR A 132 -18.61 3.46 5.67
CA THR A 132 -18.81 2.13 5.05
C THR A 132 -20.28 1.71 5.03
N SER A 133 -20.99 1.89 6.16
CA SER A 133 -22.43 1.56 6.27
C SER A 133 -23.29 2.36 5.30
N GLU A 134 -23.01 3.65 5.18
CA GLU A 134 -23.73 4.55 4.31
C GLU A 134 -23.51 4.19 2.83
N LEU A 135 -22.25 3.90 2.45
CA LEU A 135 -21.93 3.43 1.11
C LEU A 135 -22.69 2.14 0.75
N ILE A 136 -22.66 1.14 1.62
CA ILE A 136 -23.29 -0.14 1.33
C ILE A 136 -24.81 0.00 1.22
N LEU A 137 -25.43 0.81 2.10
CA LEU A 137 -26.88 0.91 2.18
C LEU A 137 -27.50 1.89 1.19
N SER A 138 -26.88 3.01 0.93
CA SER A 138 -27.54 4.13 0.25
C SER A 138 -26.82 4.65 -1.01
N TRP A 139 -25.51 4.43 -1.16
CA TRP A 139 -24.79 5.01 -2.28
C TRP A 139 -25.18 4.38 -3.63
N GLN A 140 -25.38 5.24 -4.61
CA GLN A 140 -25.61 4.85 -6.01
C GLN A 140 -24.34 5.17 -6.80
N PRO A 141 -23.77 4.21 -7.55
CA PRO A 141 -22.62 4.45 -8.40
C PRO A 141 -22.90 5.54 -9.43
N ASP A 142 -22.02 6.54 -9.45
CA ASP A 142 -21.95 7.57 -10.49
C ASP A 142 -20.47 7.93 -10.67
N ALA A 143 -19.90 7.46 -11.77
CA ALA A 143 -18.49 7.64 -12.06
C ALA A 143 -18.12 9.13 -12.23
N ASN A 144 -18.97 9.92 -12.87
CA ASN A 144 -18.70 11.35 -13.09
C ASN A 144 -18.72 12.14 -11.77
N ASP A 145 -19.70 11.88 -10.91
CA ASP A 145 -19.79 12.48 -9.57
C ASP A 145 -18.58 12.06 -8.71
N LEU A 146 -18.18 10.79 -8.79
CA LEU A 146 -17.03 10.28 -8.05
C LEU A 146 -15.74 11.00 -8.44
N TYR A 147 -15.46 11.16 -9.72
CA TYR A 147 -14.26 11.85 -10.18
C TYR A 147 -14.29 13.35 -9.86
N ALA A 148 -15.44 13.98 -9.93
CA ALA A 148 -15.60 15.37 -9.48
C ALA A 148 -15.31 15.53 -7.97
N LYS A 149 -15.83 14.62 -7.14
CA LYS A 149 -15.55 14.58 -5.70
C LYS A 149 -14.09 14.31 -5.38
N ARG A 150 -13.42 13.45 -6.19
CA ARG A 150 -11.99 13.21 -6.02
C ARG A 150 -11.15 14.47 -6.15
N GLN A 151 -11.46 15.34 -7.09
CA GLN A 151 -10.74 16.60 -7.24
C GLN A 151 -10.90 17.47 -5.98
N ILE A 152 -12.12 17.56 -5.45
CA ILE A 152 -12.39 18.32 -4.22
C ILE A 152 -11.64 17.69 -3.03
N TRP A 153 -11.69 16.37 -2.90
CA TRP A 153 -10.99 15.64 -1.83
C TRP A 153 -9.47 15.83 -1.88
N LEU A 154 -8.87 15.76 -3.07
CA LEU A 154 -7.43 16.00 -3.24
C LEU A 154 -7.04 17.42 -2.82
N MET A 155 -7.81 18.41 -3.20
CA MET A 155 -7.55 19.81 -2.79
C MET A 155 -7.59 19.96 -1.27
N SER A 156 -8.62 19.44 -0.62
CA SER A 156 -8.73 19.44 0.84
C SER A 156 -7.55 18.70 1.51
N LEU A 157 -7.14 17.55 0.96
CA LEU A 157 -6.01 16.79 1.47
C LEU A 157 -4.70 17.59 1.39
N TRP A 158 -4.46 18.29 0.29
CA TRP A 158 -3.25 19.10 0.12
C TRP A 158 -3.21 20.30 1.06
N GLU A 159 -4.36 20.94 1.30
CA GLU A 159 -4.52 22.01 2.30
C GLU A 159 -4.28 21.48 3.72
N ASP A 160 -4.84 20.33 4.09
CA ASP A 160 -4.65 19.69 5.40
C ASP A 160 -3.20 19.28 5.66
N LEU A 161 -2.47 18.89 4.60
CA LEU A 161 -1.03 18.60 4.67
C LEU A 161 -0.18 19.87 4.79
N GLY A 162 -0.77 21.07 4.71
CA GLY A 162 -0.09 22.35 4.83
C GLY A 162 0.81 22.67 3.64
N LEU A 163 0.49 22.16 2.45
CA LEU A 163 1.22 22.49 1.23
C LEU A 163 1.05 23.97 0.89
N SER A 164 2.11 24.58 0.37
CA SER A 164 2.07 25.94 -0.16
C SER A 164 1.24 26.02 -1.46
N GLU A 165 0.74 27.21 -1.80
CA GLU A 165 -0.02 27.41 -3.05
C GLU A 165 0.74 26.91 -4.28
N GLY A 166 2.05 27.12 -4.36
CA GLY A 166 2.87 26.66 -5.48
C GLY A 166 2.98 25.14 -5.56
N GLU A 167 3.00 24.45 -4.42
CA GLU A 167 2.97 22.98 -4.37
C GLU A 167 1.59 22.45 -4.77
N ILE A 168 0.52 23.08 -4.31
CA ILE A 168 -0.86 22.72 -4.69
C ILE A 168 -1.04 22.89 -6.19
N ASP A 169 -0.60 24.00 -6.78
CA ASP A 169 -0.68 24.25 -8.22
C ASP A 169 0.12 23.22 -9.02
N PHE A 170 1.29 22.84 -8.53
CA PHE A 170 2.10 21.78 -9.16
C PHE A 170 1.38 20.43 -9.17
N TRP A 171 0.79 20.02 -8.04
CA TRP A 171 0.09 18.74 -7.95
C TRP A 171 -1.21 18.76 -8.76
N ARG A 172 -1.95 19.89 -8.74
CA ARG A 172 -3.15 20.08 -9.57
C ARG A 172 -2.86 19.92 -11.06
N ALA A 173 -1.83 20.62 -11.56
CA ALA A 173 -1.43 20.51 -12.97
C ALA A 173 -1.01 19.10 -13.36
N ARG A 174 -0.52 18.31 -12.41
CA ARG A 174 -0.14 16.92 -12.63
C ARG A 174 -1.34 15.99 -12.62
N GLU A 175 -2.29 16.20 -11.72
CA GLU A 175 -3.55 15.45 -11.67
C GLU A 175 -4.41 15.68 -12.92
N GLU A 176 -4.45 16.90 -13.45
CA GLU A 176 -5.15 17.25 -14.69
C GLU A 176 -4.60 16.53 -15.95
N GLN A 177 -3.37 16.00 -15.88
CA GLN A 177 -2.77 15.21 -16.95
C GLN A 177 -3.16 13.72 -16.90
N ILE A 178 -3.77 13.28 -15.79
CA ILE A 178 -4.21 11.90 -15.64
C ILE A 178 -5.56 11.73 -16.34
N GLU A 179 -5.61 10.83 -17.31
CA GLU A 179 -6.85 10.52 -18.00
C GLU A 179 -7.85 9.83 -17.07
N THR A 180 -9.13 10.17 -17.22
CA THR A 180 -10.22 9.51 -16.51
C THR A 180 -11.12 8.80 -17.53
N PRO A 181 -11.68 7.62 -17.19
CA PRO A 181 -11.56 6.89 -15.91
C PRO A 181 -10.14 6.35 -15.64
N TYR A 182 -9.76 6.25 -14.36
CA TYR A 182 -8.48 5.68 -13.97
C TYR A 182 -8.43 4.19 -14.32
N VAL A 183 -7.24 3.73 -14.76
CA VAL A 183 -6.98 2.31 -14.96
C VAL A 183 -6.50 1.71 -13.65
N TYR A 184 -7.05 0.57 -13.25
CA TYR A 184 -6.60 -0.18 -12.09
C TYR A 184 -5.30 -0.92 -12.43
N GLU A 185 -4.22 -0.63 -11.69
CA GLU A 185 -2.88 -1.22 -11.88
C GLU A 185 -2.46 -2.13 -10.73
#